data_71b7026b73b6aa943f47719e6039706a
#
_entry.id   71b7026b73b6aa943f47719e6039706a
#
_cell.length_a   1.000
_cell.length_b   1.000
_cell.length_c   1.000
_cell.angle_alpha   90.00
_cell.angle_beta   90.00
_cell.angle_gamma   90.00
#
_symmetry.space_group_name_H-M   'P 1'
#
loop_
_entity.id
_entity.type
_entity.pdbx_description
1 polymer ?
#
loop_
_entity_poly.entity_id
_entity_poly.type
_entity_poly.pdbx_seq_one_letter_code
_entity_poly.pdbx_strand_id
1 'polypeptide(L)'
;MGVVLPGVWRERGQAGEPLGSGCLWSYFCVFGGRIGRVARQTEGEGVTDIQQVVPSARSAGRGFRAYSAKHLDTLVQRAGLPPEQRLAVRAVATVLPFRTNAYVVEHLIDWDAAPDDPIYRLVFPQPDMLPEADVRRLADMIDGGEPAAGLRAAAHEIRMRLNPHPAGQLLLNAPSLEGRPLPGLQHKYPETVLFFPRQGQTCHAYCSYCFRWAQFVDEPDLKMATDDVGTLTAYLREHPEVTSVLITGGDPMIMGDAVLRRYIEPLIDPRNGLDQLESIRIGTKSLAYWPQRYISDPDADDTLRLFAEVIASGRNLALMAHFSHPRELEPPVLAEAVRRIRDTGAVIRTQAPLIRSINDDPSAWQQMWRRQVRMGMIPYYMFVERDTGPQDYFAVPLARGYDIFREAYQGVSGLARTVRGPSMSATPGKVCIDGVTEVAGIKVFVLHMIQARDPSLVGSPFFARFDPAACWLTDLEPVFADRFPFEPARYEAVPDELPGLWPSEPGEPGELMVPAI
;
A
#
# COMPACT_ATOMS: atom_id res chain seq x y z
N MET A 1 23.09 55.57 3.68
CA MET A 1 24.27 55.59 2.84
C MET A 1 24.56 54.13 2.46
N GLY A 2 24.51 53.65 1.29
CA GLY A 2 24.23 54.14 -0.02
C GLY A 2 23.62 53.01 -0.86
N VAL A 3 22.68 53.41 -1.65
CA VAL A 3 21.94 52.61 -2.63
C VAL A 3 22.81 52.44 -3.87
N VAL A 4 22.82 51.24 -4.49
CA VAL A 4 23.16 51.12 -5.92
C VAL A 4 22.15 50.11 -6.56
N LEU A 5 21.41 50.61 -7.52
CA LEU A 5 20.47 49.97 -8.41
C LEU A 5 21.13 49.58 -9.75
N PRO A 6 20.44 48.87 -10.66
CA PRO A 6 20.98 47.87 -11.56
C PRO A 6 21.33 48.40 -12.96
N GLY A 7 22.21 47.70 -13.65
CA GLY A 7 22.54 47.92 -15.06
C GLY A 7 21.82 47.02 -16.04
N VAL A 8 21.03 47.63 -16.88
CA VAL A 8 20.40 47.08 -18.11
C VAL A 8 21.45 46.94 -19.20
N TRP A 9 21.48 45.79 -19.90
CA TRP A 9 22.14 45.72 -21.21
C TRP A 9 21.15 45.24 -22.27
N ARG A 10 21.05 46.11 -23.28
CA ARG A 10 20.25 45.97 -24.51
C ARG A 10 20.97 45.09 -25.52
N GLU A 11 20.14 44.44 -26.36
CA GLU A 11 20.45 43.73 -27.58
C GLU A 11 21.13 44.58 -28.65
N ARG A 12 21.98 43.97 -29.46
CA ARG A 12 22.07 44.15 -30.91
C ARG A 12 22.62 42.89 -31.55
N GLY A 13 21.93 42.45 -32.52
CA GLY A 13 21.95 41.40 -33.43
C GLY A 13 22.90 41.60 -34.61
N GLN A 14 23.18 40.51 -35.26
CA GLN A 14 23.15 40.33 -36.72
C GLN A 14 23.39 38.89 -37.11
N ALA A 15 22.82 38.53 -38.24
CA ALA A 15 22.60 37.24 -38.83
C ALA A 15 23.85 36.57 -39.45
N GLY A 16 23.80 35.24 -39.64
CA GLY A 16 24.70 34.47 -40.50
C GLY A 16 24.51 32.96 -40.34
N GLU A 17 24.14 32.31 -41.39
CA GLU A 17 23.67 30.94 -41.58
C GLU A 17 24.72 29.82 -41.38
N PRO A 18 24.40 28.53 -41.72
CA PRO A 18 24.48 27.39 -40.77
C PRO A 18 25.58 26.38 -41.15
N LEU A 19 26.02 25.56 -40.20
CA LEU A 19 26.63 24.25 -40.48
C LEU A 19 26.62 23.31 -39.24
N GLY A 20 26.04 22.23 -39.39
CA GLY A 20 26.27 20.82 -39.11
C GLY A 20 26.83 20.34 -37.78
N SER A 21 26.09 19.34 -37.24
CA SER A 21 26.56 18.15 -36.52
C SER A 21 27.29 18.29 -35.18
N GLY A 22 26.64 17.79 -34.15
CA GLY A 22 27.26 16.97 -33.11
C GLY A 22 27.98 17.72 -31.98
N CYS A 23 27.34 17.87 -30.83
CA CYS A 23 28.08 18.09 -29.58
C CYS A 23 27.44 17.32 -28.41
N LEU A 24 28.16 16.28 -28.00
CA LEU A 24 28.11 15.71 -26.65
C LEU A 24 28.50 16.79 -25.64
N TRP A 25 27.68 16.95 -24.62
CA TRP A 25 28.04 17.75 -23.46
C TRP A 25 28.68 16.84 -22.40
N SER A 26 30.02 16.96 -22.26
CA SER A 26 30.77 16.45 -21.11
C SER A 26 31.06 17.60 -20.16
N TYR A 27 30.59 17.54 -18.93
CA TYR A 27 31.04 18.43 -17.87
C TYR A 27 32.32 17.89 -17.26
N PHE A 28 33.43 18.61 -17.45
CA PHE A 28 34.67 18.39 -16.70
C PHE A 28 34.74 19.40 -15.55
N CYS A 29 34.84 18.93 -14.31
CA CYS A 29 35.38 19.72 -13.20
C CYS A 29 36.88 19.50 -13.13
N VAL A 30 37.67 20.55 -13.32
CA VAL A 30 39.12 20.53 -13.15
C VAL A 30 39.45 20.89 -11.71
N PHE A 31 40.09 19.97 -10.98
CA PHE A 31 40.91 20.29 -9.81
C PHE A 31 42.35 19.93 -10.10
N GLY A 32 43.22 20.95 -10.03
CA GLY A 32 44.65 20.83 -10.29
C GLY A 32 45.40 20.11 -9.17
N GLY A 33 46.40 19.30 -9.54
CA GLY A 33 47.37 18.75 -8.60
C GLY A 33 48.17 17.56 -9.15
N ARG A 34 49.31 17.85 -9.78
CA ARG A 34 50.54 17.05 -10.00
C ARG A 34 50.42 15.55 -10.33
N ILE A 35 50.84 15.26 -11.55
CA ILE A 35 51.19 13.91 -12.03
C ILE A 35 52.59 13.54 -11.50
N GLY A 36 52.65 12.47 -10.69
CA GLY A 36 53.87 11.76 -10.36
C GLY A 36 53.91 10.42 -11.10
N ARG A 37 54.88 10.26 -11.99
CA ARG A 37 55.24 8.95 -12.59
C ARG A 37 55.82 8.06 -11.52
N VAL A 38 55.27 6.86 -11.32
CA VAL A 38 55.98 5.75 -10.64
C VAL A 38 56.13 4.60 -11.63
N ALA A 39 57.37 4.13 -11.70
CA ALA A 39 57.88 3.10 -12.59
C ALA A 39 57.27 1.71 -12.28
N ARG A 40 57.18 0.91 -13.34
CA ARG A 40 56.96 -0.56 -13.25
C ARG A 40 58.12 -1.23 -12.51
N GLN A 41 57.79 -2.03 -11.53
CA GLN A 41 58.59 -3.20 -11.18
C GLN A 41 57.65 -4.43 -11.20
N THR A 42 58.12 -5.41 -11.93
CA THR A 42 57.59 -6.77 -12.07
C THR A 42 58.07 -7.62 -10.92
N GLU A 43 57.20 -8.52 -10.55
CA GLU A 43 57.46 -9.90 -10.07
C GLU A 43 56.71 -10.26 -8.79
N GLY A 44 55.78 -11.19 -8.97
CA GLY A 44 55.59 -12.44 -8.22
C GLY A 44 54.98 -12.32 -6.83
N GLU A 45 53.71 -12.58 -6.74
CA GLU A 45 53.12 -13.58 -5.84
C GLU A 45 51.63 -13.30 -5.62
N GLY A 46 50.81 -14.28 -5.92
CA GLY A 46 49.58 -14.57 -5.18
C GLY A 46 48.47 -13.55 -5.29
N VAL A 47 47.82 -13.40 -6.45
CA VAL A 47 46.42 -12.94 -6.48
C VAL A 47 45.56 -14.05 -5.89
N THR A 48 45.35 -14.00 -4.57
CA THR A 48 44.29 -14.75 -3.93
C THR A 48 42.96 -14.26 -4.46
N ASP A 49 42.39 -15.11 -5.23
CA ASP A 49 41.04 -15.13 -5.76
C ASP A 49 40.02 -14.68 -4.67
N ILE A 50 39.48 -13.44 -4.80
CA ILE A 50 38.30 -13.01 -4.04
C ILE A 50 37.06 -13.59 -4.77
N GLN A 51 37.15 -14.88 -5.07
CA GLN A 51 36.02 -15.77 -5.20
C GLN A 51 35.73 -16.39 -3.85
N GLN A 52 35.34 -15.61 -2.87
CA GLN A 52 34.81 -16.17 -1.65
C GLN A 52 33.35 -15.77 -1.49
N VAL A 53 32.58 -16.79 -1.87
CA VAL A 53 31.48 -17.34 -1.09
C VAL A 53 30.29 -16.41 -1.07
N VAL A 54 29.64 -16.30 -2.22
CA VAL A 54 28.20 -16.38 -2.21
C VAL A 54 27.91 -17.84 -1.82
N PRO A 55 27.40 -18.13 -0.64
CA PRO A 55 26.86 -19.45 -0.39
C PRO A 55 25.80 -19.64 -1.48
N SER A 56 25.98 -20.61 -2.34
CA SER A 56 24.92 -21.09 -3.21
C SER A 56 23.80 -21.53 -2.28
N ALA A 57 22.87 -20.65 -2.01
CA ALA A 57 21.64 -20.96 -1.33
C ALA A 57 20.76 -21.79 -2.27
N ARG A 58 21.24 -22.96 -2.62
CA ARG A 58 20.41 -24.13 -2.83
C ARG A 58 19.93 -24.57 -1.45
N SER A 59 19.16 -23.72 -0.74
CA SER A 59 18.15 -24.21 0.17
C SER A 59 17.14 -24.87 -0.75
N ALA A 60 17.23 -26.17 -0.87
CA ALA A 60 16.30 -27.02 -1.61
C ALA A 60 14.89 -26.60 -1.21
N GLY A 61 14.12 -26.01 -2.17
CA GLY A 61 12.90 -25.32 -1.96
C GLY A 61 11.90 -26.14 -1.15
N ARG A 62 11.67 -25.75 0.09
CA ARG A 62 10.39 -26.03 0.73
C ARG A 62 9.39 -25.17 -0.01
N GLY A 63 8.47 -25.80 -0.77
CA GLY A 63 7.38 -25.10 -1.45
C GLY A 63 6.56 -24.25 -0.49
N PHE A 64 5.73 -23.35 -1.00
CA PHE A 64 4.89 -22.49 -0.20
C PHE A 64 4.07 -23.28 0.83
N ARG A 65 4.24 -22.95 2.11
CA ARG A 65 3.51 -23.57 3.23
C ARG A 65 2.76 -22.49 4.02
N ALA A 66 1.44 -22.50 3.91
CA ALA A 66 0.58 -21.60 4.66
C ALA A 66 0.21 -22.16 6.03
N TYR A 67 0.06 -21.24 6.98
CA TYR A 67 -0.54 -21.45 8.29
C TYR A 67 -1.83 -20.65 8.40
N SER A 68 -2.88 -21.29 8.89
CA SER A 68 -4.23 -20.70 9.09
C SER A 68 -4.63 -20.80 10.56
N ALA A 69 -5.85 -20.38 10.89
CA ALA A 69 -6.37 -20.41 12.26
C ALA A 69 -6.16 -21.74 12.99
N LYS A 70 -6.21 -22.88 12.30
CA LYS A 70 -5.95 -24.21 12.89
C LYS A 70 -4.51 -24.41 13.42
N HIS A 71 -3.57 -23.57 12.99
CA HIS A 71 -2.17 -23.62 13.44
C HIS A 71 -1.85 -22.53 14.47
N LEU A 72 -2.81 -21.62 14.73
CA LEU A 72 -2.59 -20.43 15.53
C LEU A 72 -2.09 -20.77 16.93
N ASP A 73 -2.74 -21.72 17.63
CA ASP A 73 -2.39 -22.10 19.00
C ASP A 73 -0.92 -22.56 19.10
N THR A 74 -0.48 -23.42 18.17
CA THR A 74 0.91 -23.90 18.12
C THR A 74 1.91 -22.77 17.89
N LEU A 75 1.58 -21.83 17.01
CA LEU A 75 2.45 -20.71 16.69
C LEU A 75 2.51 -19.70 17.84
N VAL A 76 1.38 -19.36 18.44
CA VAL A 76 1.29 -18.43 19.58
C VAL A 76 1.97 -19.00 20.84
N GLN A 77 1.93 -20.32 21.02
CA GLN A 77 2.67 -20.98 22.09
C GLN A 77 4.19 -20.75 21.97
N ARG A 78 4.72 -20.63 20.74
CA ARG A 78 6.13 -20.31 20.49
C ARG A 78 6.51 -18.92 20.98
N ALA A 79 5.57 -17.95 21.00
CA ALA A 79 5.78 -16.62 21.55
C ALA A 79 5.81 -16.56 23.08
N GLY A 80 5.72 -17.69 23.77
CA GLY A 80 5.78 -17.77 25.23
C GLY A 80 4.57 -17.18 25.95
N LEU A 81 3.46 -16.92 25.28
CA LEU A 81 2.28 -16.29 25.86
C LEU A 81 1.60 -17.21 26.89
N PRO A 82 1.15 -16.69 28.04
CA PRO A 82 0.40 -17.45 29.03
C PRO A 82 -0.96 -17.93 28.47
N PRO A 83 -1.57 -18.98 29.03
CA PRO A 83 -2.80 -19.60 28.49
C PRO A 83 -3.94 -18.61 28.24
N GLU A 84 -4.19 -17.69 29.18
CA GLU A 84 -5.22 -16.66 29.07
C GLU A 84 -4.99 -15.69 27.91
N GLN A 85 -3.74 -15.26 27.68
CA GLN A 85 -3.43 -14.41 26.53
C GLN A 85 -3.57 -15.19 25.21
N ARG A 86 -3.21 -16.48 25.17
CA ARG A 86 -3.46 -17.31 23.99
C ARG A 86 -4.94 -17.46 23.69
N LEU A 87 -5.78 -17.57 24.73
CA LEU A 87 -7.23 -17.60 24.57
C LEU A 87 -7.76 -16.27 24.01
N ALA A 88 -7.26 -15.14 24.51
CA ALA A 88 -7.59 -13.82 23.98
C ALA A 88 -7.18 -13.65 22.51
N VAL A 89 -5.99 -14.10 22.10
CA VAL A 89 -5.55 -14.11 20.69
C VAL A 89 -6.49 -14.97 19.83
N ARG A 90 -6.95 -16.12 20.33
CA ARG A 90 -7.96 -16.96 19.65
C ARG A 90 -9.30 -16.24 19.50
N ALA A 91 -9.73 -15.52 20.52
CA ALA A 91 -10.94 -14.70 20.48
C ALA A 91 -10.86 -13.64 19.36
N VAL A 92 -9.76 -12.90 19.29
CA VAL A 92 -9.54 -11.91 18.21
C VAL A 92 -9.49 -12.59 16.84
N ALA A 93 -8.84 -13.74 16.70
CA ALA A 93 -8.76 -14.50 15.45
C ALA A 93 -10.13 -15.08 15.00
N THR A 94 -11.14 -15.10 15.87
CA THR A 94 -12.52 -15.46 15.50
C THR A 94 -13.18 -14.31 14.70
N VAL A 95 -12.81 -13.08 14.98
CA VAL A 95 -13.33 -11.86 14.32
C VAL A 95 -12.48 -11.47 13.11
N LEU A 96 -11.17 -11.30 13.33
CA LEU A 96 -10.21 -10.85 12.33
C LEU A 96 -9.55 -12.06 11.65
N PRO A 97 -9.25 -11.97 10.35
CA PRO A 97 -8.65 -13.09 9.61
C PRO A 97 -7.20 -13.33 10.02
N PHE A 98 -6.82 -14.61 10.17
CA PHE A 98 -5.44 -15.02 10.41
C PHE A 98 -4.93 -15.95 9.32
N ARG A 99 -3.81 -15.58 8.73
CA ARG A 99 -3.01 -16.41 7.82
C ARG A 99 -1.58 -15.92 7.84
N THR A 100 -0.63 -16.84 7.93
CA THR A 100 0.79 -16.58 7.71
C THR A 100 1.42 -17.73 6.93
N ASN A 101 2.73 -17.72 6.73
CA ASN A 101 3.44 -18.79 6.03
C ASN A 101 4.80 -19.09 6.66
N ALA A 102 5.42 -20.18 6.21
CA ALA A 102 6.68 -20.65 6.77
C ALA A 102 7.81 -19.62 6.61
N TYR A 103 7.87 -18.89 5.48
CA TYR A 103 8.91 -17.89 5.27
C TYR A 103 8.82 -16.74 6.29
N VAL A 104 7.62 -16.20 6.52
CA VAL A 104 7.41 -15.14 7.52
C VAL A 104 7.79 -15.63 8.91
N VAL A 105 7.32 -16.83 9.27
CA VAL A 105 7.53 -17.44 10.61
C VAL A 105 9.00 -17.79 10.88
N GLU A 106 9.74 -18.22 9.86
CA GLU A 106 11.10 -18.72 9.99
C GLU A 106 12.18 -17.64 9.73
N HIS A 107 11.86 -16.60 8.94
CA HIS A 107 12.87 -15.64 8.47
C HIS A 107 12.61 -14.17 8.83
N LEU A 108 11.37 -13.81 9.21
CA LEU A 108 11.03 -12.40 9.47
C LEU A 108 10.74 -12.11 10.94
N ILE A 109 10.10 -13.04 11.66
CA ILE A 109 9.75 -12.85 13.07
C ILE A 109 10.95 -13.11 13.98
N ASP A 110 11.19 -12.18 14.88
CA ASP A 110 12.06 -12.36 16.03
C ASP A 110 11.23 -12.92 17.19
N TRP A 111 11.35 -14.24 17.40
CA TRP A 111 10.56 -14.93 18.40
C TRP A 111 11.00 -14.63 19.84
N ASP A 112 12.24 -14.20 20.04
CA ASP A 112 12.74 -13.81 21.37
C ASP A 112 12.18 -12.45 21.79
N ALA A 113 11.80 -11.61 20.82
CA ALA A 113 11.12 -10.33 21.05
C ALA A 113 9.58 -10.43 21.04
N ALA A 114 9.00 -11.57 20.67
CA ALA A 114 7.54 -11.74 20.66
C ALA A 114 6.96 -11.69 22.09
N PRO A 115 5.77 -11.08 22.30
CA PRO A 115 4.84 -10.53 21.30
C PRO A 115 5.14 -9.10 20.83
N ASP A 116 6.21 -8.47 21.31
CA ASP A 116 6.55 -7.08 21.01
C ASP A 116 7.27 -6.91 19.66
N ASP A 117 7.67 -8.01 19.03
CA ASP A 117 8.26 -7.99 17.70
C ASP A 117 7.33 -7.33 16.65
N PRO A 118 7.79 -6.33 15.88
CA PRO A 118 6.94 -5.62 14.93
C PRO A 118 6.41 -6.51 13.81
N ILE A 119 7.15 -7.54 13.38
CA ILE A 119 6.65 -8.49 12.36
C ILE A 119 5.65 -9.46 12.96
N TYR A 120 5.83 -9.86 14.22
CA TYR A 120 4.82 -10.65 14.93
C TYR A 120 3.50 -9.86 15.01
N ARG A 121 3.54 -8.60 15.49
CA ARG A 121 2.35 -7.72 15.54
C ARG A 121 1.73 -7.49 14.16
N LEU A 122 2.55 -7.47 13.13
CA LEU A 122 2.11 -7.26 11.74
C LEU A 122 1.29 -8.43 11.19
N VAL A 123 1.46 -9.66 11.70
CA VAL A 123 0.82 -10.87 11.15
C VAL A 123 0.05 -11.70 12.16
N PHE A 124 0.18 -11.44 13.46
CA PHE A 124 -0.56 -12.14 14.51
C PHE A 124 -1.59 -11.23 15.16
N PRO A 125 -2.82 -11.72 15.40
CA PRO A 125 -3.80 -11.01 16.21
C PRO A 125 -3.26 -10.70 17.60
N GLN A 126 -3.58 -9.51 18.12
CA GLN A 126 -3.23 -9.10 19.48
C GLN A 126 -4.53 -8.91 20.28
N PRO A 127 -4.55 -9.18 21.60
CA PRO A 127 -5.74 -9.00 22.43
C PRO A 127 -6.37 -7.61 22.31
N ASP A 128 -5.53 -6.56 22.28
CA ASP A 128 -5.97 -5.16 22.28
C ASP A 128 -6.48 -4.67 20.90
N MET A 129 -6.55 -5.54 19.90
CA MET A 129 -7.13 -5.20 18.58
C MET A 129 -8.65 -5.11 18.59
N LEU A 130 -9.29 -5.57 19.64
CA LEU A 130 -10.73 -5.47 19.85
C LEU A 130 -10.99 -4.91 21.26
N PRO A 131 -12.17 -4.31 21.50
CA PRO A 131 -12.58 -3.91 22.84
C PRO A 131 -12.49 -5.07 23.83
N GLU A 132 -11.97 -4.81 25.03
CA GLU A 132 -11.78 -5.84 26.07
C GLU A 132 -13.05 -6.65 26.37
N ALA A 133 -14.22 -5.99 26.37
CA ALA A 133 -15.51 -6.66 26.59
C ALA A 133 -15.83 -7.70 25.50
N ASP A 134 -15.51 -7.40 24.24
CA ASP A 134 -15.71 -8.32 23.11
C ASP A 134 -14.73 -9.50 23.19
N VAL A 135 -13.46 -9.23 23.52
CA VAL A 135 -12.45 -10.29 23.69
C VAL A 135 -12.83 -11.23 24.82
N ARG A 136 -13.25 -10.67 25.97
CA ARG A 136 -13.68 -11.47 27.13
C ARG A 136 -14.91 -12.32 26.77
N ARG A 137 -15.95 -11.72 26.17
CA ARG A 137 -17.15 -12.43 25.71
C ARG A 137 -16.81 -13.63 24.82
N LEU A 138 -15.96 -13.40 23.81
CA LEU A 138 -15.56 -14.46 22.88
C LEU A 138 -14.67 -15.52 23.55
N ALA A 139 -13.79 -15.11 24.46
CA ALA A 139 -12.94 -16.02 25.22
C ALA A 139 -13.80 -16.95 26.09
N ASP A 140 -14.80 -16.41 26.82
CA ASP A 140 -15.74 -17.19 27.65
C ASP A 140 -16.55 -18.16 26.78
N MET A 141 -17.03 -17.74 25.61
CA MET A 141 -17.73 -18.61 24.66
C MET A 141 -16.83 -19.76 24.15
N ILE A 142 -15.56 -19.47 23.85
CA ILE A 142 -14.61 -20.49 23.38
C ILE A 142 -14.30 -21.49 24.49
N ASP A 143 -14.04 -21.01 25.72
CA ASP A 143 -13.70 -21.85 26.86
C ASP A 143 -14.92 -22.69 27.31
N GLY A 144 -16.11 -22.11 27.23
CA GLY A 144 -17.39 -22.79 27.49
C GLY A 144 -17.80 -23.79 26.40
N GLY A 145 -17.06 -23.92 25.30
CA GLY A 145 -17.35 -24.86 24.23
C GLY A 145 -18.55 -24.45 23.36
N GLU A 146 -18.83 -23.16 23.23
CA GLU A 146 -19.92 -22.65 22.41
C GLU A 146 -19.85 -23.21 20.98
N PRO A 147 -20.96 -23.66 20.39
CA PRO A 147 -21.01 -24.14 19.02
C PRO A 147 -20.52 -23.09 18.01
N ALA A 148 -19.90 -23.55 16.92
CA ALA A 148 -19.36 -22.67 15.88
C ALA A 148 -20.37 -21.66 15.29
N ALA A 149 -21.68 -21.98 15.33
CA ALA A 149 -22.73 -21.06 14.89
C ALA A 149 -22.87 -19.85 15.82
N GLY A 150 -22.83 -20.06 17.14
CA GLY A 150 -22.89 -18.97 18.13
C GLY A 150 -21.65 -18.07 18.03
N LEU A 151 -20.45 -18.67 17.92
CA LEU A 151 -19.21 -17.92 17.70
C LEU A 151 -19.25 -17.09 16.41
N ARG A 152 -19.77 -17.63 15.30
CA ARG A 152 -19.91 -16.88 14.04
C ARG A 152 -20.87 -15.70 14.19
N ALA A 153 -22.01 -15.88 14.89
CA ALA A 153 -22.98 -14.81 15.11
C ALA A 153 -22.36 -13.67 15.94
N ALA A 154 -21.66 -14.01 17.03
CA ALA A 154 -20.96 -13.02 17.85
C ALA A 154 -19.84 -12.30 17.06
N ALA A 155 -19.08 -13.03 16.25
CA ALA A 155 -18.05 -12.43 15.40
C ALA A 155 -18.64 -11.50 14.33
N HIS A 156 -19.76 -11.86 13.71
CA HIS A 156 -20.46 -11.02 12.73
C HIS A 156 -20.89 -9.69 13.35
N GLU A 157 -21.52 -9.72 14.52
CA GLU A 157 -21.92 -8.53 15.26
C GLU A 157 -20.74 -7.57 15.50
N ILE A 158 -19.59 -8.11 15.91
CA ILE A 158 -18.37 -7.30 16.12
C ILE A 158 -17.84 -6.76 14.78
N ARG A 159 -17.79 -7.58 13.73
CA ARG A 159 -17.32 -7.19 12.40
C ARG A 159 -18.09 -6.00 11.82
N MET A 160 -19.40 -5.96 12.01
CA MET A 160 -20.22 -4.86 11.52
C MET A 160 -19.89 -3.52 12.20
N ARG A 161 -19.42 -3.55 13.45
CA ARG A 161 -18.93 -2.34 14.15
C ARG A 161 -17.53 -1.89 13.71
N LEU A 162 -16.76 -2.75 13.06
CA LEU A 162 -15.38 -2.45 12.60
C LEU A 162 -15.31 -1.78 11.23
N ASN A 163 -16.40 -1.19 10.73
CA ASN A 163 -16.47 -0.53 9.41
C ASN A 163 -15.89 -1.41 8.29
N PRO A 164 -16.54 -2.50 7.89
CA PRO A 164 -15.99 -3.46 6.91
C PRO A 164 -15.81 -2.88 5.50
N HIS A 165 -16.44 -1.73 5.20
CA HIS A 165 -16.44 -1.11 3.88
C HIS A 165 -16.08 0.39 3.93
N PRO A 166 -14.86 0.75 4.41
CA PRO A 166 -14.44 2.14 4.56
C PRO A 166 -14.49 2.90 3.23
N ALA A 167 -14.83 4.21 3.29
CA ALA A 167 -14.94 5.11 2.15
C ALA A 167 -15.93 4.61 1.06
N GLY A 168 -17.00 3.93 1.45
CA GLY A 168 -18.05 3.48 0.53
C GLY A 168 -17.58 2.50 -0.55
N GLN A 169 -16.59 1.66 -0.24
CA GLN A 169 -15.92 0.84 -1.27
C GLN A 169 -16.85 -0.16 -1.96
N LEU A 170 -17.96 -0.61 -1.35
CA LEU A 170 -18.94 -1.48 -1.99
C LEU A 170 -19.99 -0.72 -2.80
N LEU A 171 -20.35 0.47 -2.38
CA LEU A 171 -21.47 1.23 -2.94
C LEU A 171 -20.98 2.40 -3.81
N LEU A 172 -20.26 3.35 -3.20
CA LEU A 172 -19.85 4.58 -3.88
C LEU A 172 -18.75 4.36 -4.93
N ASN A 173 -17.95 3.31 -4.77
CA ASN A 173 -16.84 3.03 -5.67
C ASN A 173 -17.19 1.94 -6.71
N ALA A 174 -18.27 1.16 -6.52
CA ALA A 174 -18.68 0.14 -7.46
C ALA A 174 -19.33 0.81 -8.68
N PRO A 175 -18.77 0.64 -9.89
CA PRO A 175 -19.37 1.19 -11.09
C PRO A 175 -20.49 0.29 -11.60
N SER A 176 -21.26 0.81 -12.58
CA SER A 176 -22.23 0.02 -13.33
C SER A 176 -21.94 0.10 -14.83
N LEU A 177 -22.36 -0.92 -15.58
CA LEU A 177 -22.35 -0.98 -17.03
C LEU A 177 -23.76 -1.31 -17.48
N GLU A 178 -24.36 -0.49 -18.37
CA GLU A 178 -25.76 -0.65 -18.82
C GLU A 178 -26.74 -0.81 -17.65
N GLY A 179 -26.53 -0.05 -16.55
CA GLY A 179 -27.37 -0.11 -15.34
C GLY A 179 -27.17 -1.37 -14.46
N ARG A 180 -26.23 -2.24 -14.79
CA ARG A 180 -25.90 -3.44 -13.98
C ARG A 180 -24.67 -3.15 -13.11
N PRO A 181 -24.75 -3.32 -11.78
CA PRO A 181 -23.59 -3.17 -10.92
C PRO A 181 -22.47 -4.13 -11.30
N LEU A 182 -21.21 -3.69 -11.22
CA LEU A 182 -20.02 -4.48 -11.50
C LEU A 182 -19.30 -4.88 -10.21
N PRO A 183 -19.73 -5.95 -9.53
CA PRO A 183 -19.04 -6.42 -8.34
C PRO A 183 -17.63 -6.87 -8.71
N GLY A 184 -16.63 -6.40 -7.99
CA GLY A 184 -15.22 -6.69 -8.28
C GLY A 184 -14.52 -5.64 -9.14
N LEU A 185 -15.20 -4.54 -9.47
CA LEU A 185 -14.59 -3.31 -9.97
C LEU A 185 -14.78 -2.18 -8.96
N GLN A 186 -13.83 -1.26 -8.92
CA GLN A 186 -13.97 0.04 -8.24
C GLN A 186 -13.44 1.14 -9.13
N HIS A 187 -14.24 2.19 -9.33
CA HIS A 187 -13.89 3.37 -10.11
C HIS A 187 -14.18 4.63 -9.29
N LYS A 188 -13.19 5.01 -8.48
CA LYS A 188 -13.26 6.18 -7.59
C LYS A 188 -12.66 7.43 -8.22
N TYR A 189 -11.61 7.29 -8.99
CA TYR A 189 -10.88 8.36 -9.65
C TYR A 189 -10.99 8.19 -11.16
N PRO A 190 -11.27 9.26 -11.93
CA PRO A 190 -11.56 9.15 -13.35
C PRO A 190 -10.54 8.35 -14.16
N GLU A 191 -9.25 8.51 -13.84
CA GLU A 191 -8.15 7.89 -14.57
C GLU A 191 -7.80 6.46 -14.14
N THR A 192 -8.48 5.91 -13.12
CA THR A 192 -8.04 4.65 -12.49
C THR A 192 -9.18 3.71 -12.09
N VAL A 193 -9.17 2.51 -12.63
CA VAL A 193 -10.04 1.40 -12.21
C VAL A 193 -9.25 0.37 -11.40
N LEU A 194 -9.83 -0.08 -10.29
CA LEU A 194 -9.37 -1.24 -9.53
C LEU A 194 -10.15 -2.48 -9.97
N PHE A 195 -9.43 -3.58 -10.16
CA PHE A 195 -9.98 -4.88 -10.51
C PHE A 195 -9.63 -5.93 -9.45
N PHE A 196 -10.64 -6.68 -9.02
CA PHE A 196 -10.56 -7.65 -7.93
C PHE A 196 -10.78 -9.08 -8.46
N PRO A 197 -9.74 -9.75 -8.99
CA PRO A 197 -9.89 -11.11 -9.50
C PRO A 197 -10.26 -12.08 -8.37
N ARG A 198 -11.25 -12.93 -8.59
CA ARG A 198 -11.77 -13.87 -7.58
C ARG A 198 -10.69 -14.78 -7.01
N GLN A 199 -9.79 -15.29 -7.84
CA GLN A 199 -8.72 -16.20 -7.43
C GLN A 199 -7.60 -15.49 -6.66
N GLY A 200 -7.52 -14.17 -6.76
CA GLY A 200 -6.58 -13.32 -6.03
C GLY A 200 -7.08 -12.83 -4.66
N GLN A 201 -8.24 -13.30 -4.19
CA GLN A 201 -8.85 -12.83 -2.94
C GLN A 201 -8.32 -13.56 -1.69
N THR A 202 -7.03 -13.84 -1.66
CA THR A 202 -6.27 -14.25 -0.49
C THR A 202 -4.85 -13.72 -0.60
N CYS A 203 -4.03 -13.88 0.45
CA CYS A 203 -2.65 -13.42 0.48
C CYS A 203 -1.71 -14.54 0.91
N HIS A 204 -0.40 -14.35 0.71
CA HIS A 204 0.64 -15.22 1.25
C HIS A 204 0.66 -15.20 2.79
N ALA A 205 0.42 -14.04 3.40
CA ALA A 205 0.10 -13.83 4.81
C ALA A 205 -0.83 -12.61 4.94
N TYR A 206 -1.71 -12.59 5.94
CA TYR A 206 -2.56 -11.42 6.19
C TYR A 206 -1.83 -10.45 7.11
N CYS A 207 -1.94 -9.17 6.78
CA CYS A 207 -1.53 -8.10 7.67
C CYS A 207 -2.64 -7.86 8.68
N SER A 208 -2.31 -7.76 9.96
CA SER A 208 -3.29 -7.54 11.04
C SER A 208 -4.02 -6.19 10.93
N TYR A 209 -3.38 -5.20 10.30
CA TYR A 209 -3.95 -3.88 9.99
C TYR A 209 -4.75 -3.83 8.67
N CYS A 210 -4.93 -4.92 7.95
CA CYS A 210 -5.40 -4.90 6.58
C CYS A 210 -6.77 -4.23 6.45
N PHE A 211 -6.87 -3.10 5.75
CA PHE A 211 -8.14 -2.39 5.50
C PHE A 211 -9.13 -3.18 4.63
N ARG A 212 -8.70 -4.30 4.07
CA ARG A 212 -9.54 -5.26 3.31
C ARG A 212 -9.78 -6.55 4.09
N TRP A 213 -9.64 -6.53 5.39
CA TRP A 213 -9.85 -7.69 6.26
C TRP A 213 -11.19 -8.40 5.99
N ALA A 214 -12.23 -7.63 5.65
CA ALA A 214 -13.56 -8.14 5.33
C ALA A 214 -13.58 -9.09 4.12
N GLN A 215 -12.61 -9.01 3.20
CA GLN A 215 -12.48 -9.92 2.06
C GLN A 215 -12.04 -11.33 2.46
N PHE A 216 -11.46 -11.50 3.66
CA PHE A 216 -10.80 -12.73 4.11
C PHE A 216 -11.58 -13.47 5.20
N VAL A 217 -12.66 -12.88 5.70
CA VAL A 217 -13.61 -13.55 6.57
C VAL A 217 -14.61 -14.35 5.74
N ASP A 218 -15.18 -15.41 6.32
CA ASP A 218 -16.11 -16.28 5.60
C ASP A 218 -17.55 -15.71 5.62
N GLU A 219 -17.69 -14.51 5.03
CA GLU A 219 -18.97 -13.80 4.89
C GLU A 219 -19.11 -13.33 3.45
N PRO A 220 -20.03 -13.96 2.65
CA PRO A 220 -20.19 -13.64 1.23
C PRO A 220 -20.52 -12.17 0.95
N ASP A 221 -21.38 -11.57 1.77
CA ASP A 221 -21.89 -10.20 1.60
C ASP A 221 -20.81 -9.12 1.81
N LEU A 222 -19.69 -9.49 2.43
CA LEU A 222 -18.56 -8.59 2.62
C LEU A 222 -17.51 -8.67 1.48
N LYS A 223 -17.72 -9.55 0.49
CA LYS A 223 -16.71 -9.80 -0.56
C LYS A 223 -16.97 -9.02 -1.83
N MET A 224 -15.89 -8.51 -2.41
CA MET A 224 -15.86 -7.90 -3.74
C MET A 224 -14.92 -8.71 -4.61
N ALA A 225 -15.43 -9.39 -5.63
CA ALA A 225 -14.58 -10.13 -6.56
C ALA A 225 -15.36 -10.51 -7.82
N THR A 226 -14.63 -10.60 -8.93
CA THR A 226 -15.15 -11.12 -10.20
C THR A 226 -14.11 -11.99 -10.89
N ASP A 227 -14.55 -12.90 -11.75
CA ASP A 227 -13.74 -13.65 -12.70
C ASP A 227 -14.00 -13.23 -14.14
N ASP A 228 -14.88 -12.25 -14.34
CA ASP A 228 -15.28 -11.73 -15.64
C ASP A 228 -14.38 -10.57 -16.10
N VAL A 229 -13.33 -10.92 -16.83
CA VAL A 229 -12.45 -9.93 -17.48
C VAL A 229 -13.08 -9.31 -18.73
N GLY A 230 -14.06 -9.99 -19.33
CA GLY A 230 -14.81 -9.48 -20.48
C GLY A 230 -15.59 -8.22 -20.10
N THR A 231 -16.24 -8.23 -18.95
CA THR A 231 -16.92 -7.05 -18.39
C THR A 231 -15.92 -5.93 -18.08
N LEU A 232 -14.70 -6.23 -17.56
CA LEU A 232 -13.68 -5.20 -17.37
C LEU A 232 -13.28 -4.54 -18.70
N THR A 233 -13.02 -5.33 -19.74
CA THR A 233 -12.63 -4.78 -21.06
C THR A 233 -13.75 -4.00 -21.72
N ALA A 234 -15.01 -4.43 -21.58
CA ALA A 234 -16.18 -3.67 -22.03
C ALA A 234 -16.29 -2.33 -21.31
N TYR A 235 -16.17 -2.34 -19.98
CA TYR A 235 -16.19 -1.13 -19.17
C TYR A 235 -15.11 -0.13 -19.58
N LEU A 236 -13.87 -0.60 -19.80
CA LEU A 236 -12.76 0.26 -20.21
C LEU A 236 -12.95 0.88 -21.59
N ARG A 237 -13.65 0.22 -22.52
CA ARG A 237 -13.97 0.82 -23.84
C ARG A 237 -14.97 1.97 -23.73
N GLU A 238 -15.90 1.90 -22.78
CA GLU A 238 -16.86 2.97 -22.52
C GLU A 238 -16.29 4.12 -21.69
N HIS A 239 -15.10 3.91 -21.08
CA HIS A 239 -14.42 4.85 -20.21
C HIS A 239 -13.02 5.19 -20.72
N PRO A 240 -12.89 5.96 -21.82
CA PRO A 240 -11.58 6.31 -22.41
C PRO A 240 -10.71 7.18 -21.49
N GLU A 241 -11.29 7.82 -20.48
CA GLU A 241 -10.57 8.56 -19.45
C GLU A 241 -9.73 7.65 -18.53
N VAL A 242 -10.04 6.35 -18.48
CA VAL A 242 -9.29 5.38 -17.68
C VAL A 242 -8.00 4.98 -18.37
N THR A 243 -6.89 5.50 -17.88
CA THR A 243 -5.53 5.21 -18.40
C THR A 243 -4.78 4.17 -17.57
N SER A 244 -5.33 3.79 -16.40
CA SER A 244 -4.64 2.90 -15.46
C SER A 244 -5.57 1.86 -14.84
N VAL A 245 -5.19 0.59 -14.92
CA VAL A 245 -5.85 -0.50 -14.18
C VAL A 245 -4.96 -0.97 -13.04
N LEU A 246 -5.52 -1.08 -11.83
CA LEU A 246 -4.86 -1.69 -10.67
C LEU A 246 -5.51 -3.04 -10.35
N ILE A 247 -4.82 -4.12 -10.64
CA ILE A 247 -5.21 -5.47 -10.22
C ILE A 247 -4.85 -5.63 -8.75
N THR A 248 -5.84 -5.94 -7.91
CA THR A 248 -5.70 -5.96 -6.47
C THR A 248 -6.72 -6.92 -5.83
N GLY A 249 -6.89 -6.87 -4.51
CA GLY A 249 -7.83 -7.74 -3.80
C GLY A 249 -7.26 -8.17 -2.47
N GLY A 250 -7.00 -9.47 -2.28
CA GLY A 250 -6.02 -9.99 -1.37
C GLY A 250 -4.62 -9.67 -1.91
N ASP A 251 -4.04 -10.62 -2.59
CA ASP A 251 -2.78 -10.42 -3.30
C ASP A 251 -2.84 -11.14 -4.65
N PRO A 252 -2.86 -10.42 -5.78
CA PRO A 252 -2.91 -11.04 -7.11
C PRO A 252 -1.76 -12.01 -7.36
N MET A 253 -0.61 -11.83 -6.71
CA MET A 253 0.55 -12.71 -6.91
C MET A 253 0.43 -14.07 -6.23
N ILE A 254 -0.68 -14.33 -5.51
CA ILE A 254 -1.02 -15.69 -5.05
C ILE A 254 -1.51 -16.58 -6.20
N MET A 255 -1.97 -15.96 -7.28
CA MET A 255 -2.40 -16.66 -8.50
C MET A 255 -1.18 -17.19 -9.26
N GLY A 256 -1.30 -18.39 -9.82
CA GLY A 256 -0.33 -18.89 -10.78
C GLY A 256 -0.39 -18.15 -12.12
N ASP A 257 0.69 -18.26 -12.92
CA ASP A 257 0.84 -17.57 -14.21
C ASP A 257 -0.39 -17.75 -15.13
N ALA A 258 -0.84 -18.96 -15.31
CA ALA A 258 -1.99 -19.25 -16.20
C ALA A 258 -3.27 -18.49 -15.80
N VAL A 259 -3.46 -18.21 -14.50
CA VAL A 259 -4.59 -17.42 -14.01
C VAL A 259 -4.33 -15.92 -14.16
N LEU A 260 -3.11 -15.46 -13.88
CA LEU A 260 -2.71 -14.07 -14.12
C LEU A 260 -2.86 -13.69 -15.59
N ARG A 261 -2.44 -14.54 -16.52
CA ARG A 261 -2.58 -14.36 -17.98
C ARG A 261 -4.02 -14.14 -18.40
N ARG A 262 -4.97 -14.91 -17.86
CA ARG A 262 -6.40 -14.73 -18.17
C ARG A 262 -6.90 -13.31 -17.89
N TYR A 263 -6.33 -12.63 -16.92
CA TYR A 263 -6.71 -11.26 -16.54
C TYR A 263 -5.88 -10.18 -17.23
N ILE A 264 -4.62 -10.46 -17.54
CA ILE A 264 -3.69 -9.45 -18.07
C ILE A 264 -3.67 -9.45 -19.60
N GLU A 265 -3.67 -10.61 -20.25
CA GLU A 265 -3.62 -10.70 -21.72
C GLU A 265 -4.75 -9.90 -22.42
N PRO A 266 -6.01 -9.94 -21.96
CA PRO A 266 -7.05 -9.11 -22.57
C PRO A 266 -6.80 -7.61 -22.47
N LEU A 267 -6.03 -7.16 -21.49
CA LEU A 267 -5.69 -5.72 -21.32
C LEU A 267 -4.57 -5.27 -22.28
N ILE A 268 -3.78 -6.20 -22.81
CA ILE A 268 -2.68 -5.91 -23.72
C ILE A 268 -2.95 -6.34 -25.17
N ASP A 269 -4.03 -7.07 -25.41
CA ASP A 269 -4.41 -7.52 -26.74
C ASP A 269 -4.94 -6.33 -27.58
N PRO A 270 -4.27 -5.95 -28.68
CA PRO A 270 -4.69 -4.81 -29.49
C PRO A 270 -6.09 -4.98 -30.11
N ARG A 271 -6.59 -6.22 -30.25
CA ARG A 271 -7.95 -6.50 -30.76
C ARG A 271 -9.05 -6.00 -29.80
N ASN A 272 -8.71 -5.73 -28.55
CA ASN A 272 -9.65 -5.22 -27.56
C ASN A 272 -9.84 -3.71 -27.60
N GLY A 273 -9.04 -2.96 -28.39
CA GLY A 273 -9.22 -1.52 -28.59
C GLY A 273 -9.06 -0.71 -27.29
N LEU A 274 -8.06 -1.05 -26.47
CA LEU A 274 -7.76 -0.38 -25.21
C LEU A 274 -6.49 0.49 -25.33
N ASP A 275 -6.39 1.30 -26.40
CA ASP A 275 -5.21 2.09 -26.72
C ASP A 275 -4.96 3.21 -25.69
N GLN A 276 -6.01 3.68 -25.00
CA GLN A 276 -5.90 4.64 -23.91
C GLN A 276 -5.25 4.07 -22.65
N LEU A 277 -5.17 2.74 -22.51
CA LEU A 277 -4.60 2.12 -21.31
C LEU A 277 -3.07 2.21 -21.32
N GLU A 278 -2.52 3.10 -20.52
CA GLU A 278 -1.07 3.38 -20.43
C GLU A 278 -0.37 2.44 -19.43
N SER A 279 -1.06 2.06 -18.37
CA SER A 279 -0.43 1.31 -17.27
C SER A 279 -1.29 0.23 -16.65
N ILE A 280 -0.65 -0.90 -16.36
CA ILE A 280 -1.18 -1.98 -15.53
C ILE A 280 -0.40 -1.99 -14.23
N ARG A 281 -1.10 -2.01 -13.11
CA ARG A 281 -0.51 -2.06 -11.77
C ARG A 281 -0.97 -3.32 -11.05
N ILE A 282 -0.07 -3.93 -10.27
CA ILE A 282 -0.35 -5.10 -9.44
C ILE A 282 -0.06 -4.75 -7.99
N GLY A 283 -1.11 -4.70 -7.16
CA GLY A 283 -0.96 -4.47 -5.72
C GLY A 283 -0.56 -5.75 -5.00
N THR A 284 0.62 -5.79 -4.38
CA THR A 284 1.14 -7.02 -3.78
C THR A 284 2.02 -6.78 -2.55
N LYS A 285 2.01 -7.73 -1.64
CA LYS A 285 2.98 -7.85 -0.54
C LYS A 285 3.85 -9.12 -0.68
N SER A 286 3.76 -9.83 -1.80
CA SER A 286 4.51 -11.06 -2.04
C SER A 286 6.03 -10.86 -1.98
N LEU A 287 6.54 -9.70 -2.41
CA LEU A 287 7.97 -9.38 -2.27
C LEU A 287 8.45 -9.43 -0.81
N ALA A 288 7.61 -8.97 0.13
CA ALA A 288 7.92 -9.04 1.55
C ALA A 288 7.65 -10.43 2.15
N TYR A 289 6.55 -11.10 1.74
CA TYR A 289 6.06 -12.29 2.43
C TYR A 289 6.31 -13.62 1.71
N TRP A 290 6.69 -13.60 0.43
CA TRP A 290 7.03 -14.77 -0.37
C TRP A 290 7.83 -14.38 -1.62
N PRO A 291 9.08 -13.85 -1.48
CA PRO A 291 9.90 -13.47 -2.63
C PRO A 291 10.23 -14.64 -3.57
N GLN A 292 10.15 -15.88 -3.08
CA GLN A 292 10.27 -17.11 -3.88
C GLN A 292 9.29 -17.18 -5.05
N ARG A 293 8.16 -16.44 -4.99
CA ARG A 293 7.19 -16.27 -6.07
C ARG A 293 7.85 -15.89 -7.40
N TYR A 294 8.95 -15.16 -7.32
CA TYR A 294 9.67 -14.64 -8.50
C TYR A 294 10.98 -15.38 -8.78
N ILE A 295 11.32 -16.43 -8.01
CA ILE A 295 12.61 -17.12 -8.09
C ILE A 295 12.44 -18.61 -8.32
N SER A 296 11.73 -19.28 -7.41
CA SER A 296 11.71 -20.73 -7.32
C SER A 296 10.33 -21.38 -7.35
N ASP A 297 9.24 -20.60 -7.37
CA ASP A 297 7.91 -21.15 -7.63
C ASP A 297 7.89 -21.78 -9.03
N PRO A 298 7.14 -22.86 -9.25
CA PRO A 298 7.20 -23.62 -10.50
C PRO A 298 6.93 -22.80 -11.78
N ASP A 299 6.16 -21.71 -11.66
CA ASP A 299 5.79 -20.80 -12.75
C ASP A 299 6.43 -19.40 -12.62
N ALA A 300 7.51 -19.28 -11.85
CA ALA A 300 8.19 -17.99 -11.64
C ALA A 300 8.67 -17.36 -12.95
N ASP A 301 9.30 -18.16 -13.83
CA ASP A 301 9.80 -17.69 -15.12
C ASP A 301 8.67 -17.34 -16.09
N ASP A 302 7.54 -18.06 -16.04
CA ASP A 302 6.35 -17.78 -16.87
C ASP A 302 5.71 -16.46 -16.46
N THR A 303 5.60 -16.20 -15.14
CA THR A 303 5.12 -14.93 -14.60
C THR A 303 6.01 -13.75 -15.02
N LEU A 304 7.34 -13.92 -14.99
CA LEU A 304 8.26 -12.87 -15.43
C LEU A 304 8.20 -12.65 -16.95
N ARG A 305 7.95 -13.68 -17.75
CA ARG A 305 7.67 -13.53 -19.19
C ARG A 305 6.40 -12.72 -19.43
N LEU A 306 5.32 -13.01 -18.69
CA LEU A 306 4.09 -12.21 -18.77
C LEU A 306 4.38 -10.72 -18.46
N PHE A 307 5.22 -10.42 -17.47
CA PHE A 307 5.60 -9.04 -17.17
C PHE A 307 6.34 -8.39 -18.34
N ALA A 308 7.28 -9.10 -18.97
CA ALA A 308 7.98 -8.62 -20.16
C ALA A 308 7.03 -8.43 -21.36
N GLU A 309 6.04 -9.29 -21.54
CA GLU A 309 5.00 -9.16 -22.58
C GLU A 309 4.15 -7.89 -22.38
N VAL A 310 3.79 -7.54 -21.13
CA VAL A 310 3.11 -6.26 -20.85
C VAL A 310 3.98 -5.07 -21.28
N ILE A 311 5.26 -5.09 -20.93
CA ILE A 311 6.20 -4.02 -21.34
C ILE A 311 6.35 -3.96 -22.87
N ALA A 312 6.49 -5.13 -23.51
CA ALA A 312 6.62 -5.21 -24.97
C ALA A 312 5.36 -4.72 -25.72
N SER A 313 4.19 -4.77 -25.08
CA SER A 313 2.95 -4.19 -25.62
C SER A 313 2.92 -2.65 -25.63
N GLY A 314 3.96 -2.00 -25.10
CA GLY A 314 4.05 -0.54 -24.97
C GLY A 314 3.42 0.01 -23.68
N ARG A 315 2.85 -0.83 -22.82
CA ARG A 315 2.26 -0.42 -21.54
C ARG A 315 3.27 -0.47 -20.40
N ASN A 316 3.12 0.41 -19.43
CA ASN A 316 3.93 0.38 -18.20
C ASN A 316 3.37 -0.67 -17.23
N LEU A 317 4.20 -1.56 -16.74
CA LEU A 317 3.85 -2.48 -15.63
C LEU A 317 4.48 -1.98 -14.33
N ALA A 318 3.66 -1.79 -13.29
CA ALA A 318 4.15 -1.39 -11.98
C ALA A 318 3.66 -2.34 -10.86
N LEU A 319 4.59 -2.95 -10.14
CA LEU A 319 4.29 -3.64 -8.90
C LEU A 319 4.17 -2.60 -7.78
N MET A 320 2.97 -2.48 -7.19
CA MET A 320 2.70 -1.65 -6.01
C MET A 320 3.02 -2.48 -4.77
N ALA A 321 4.29 -2.50 -4.41
CA ALA A 321 4.82 -3.39 -3.39
C ALA A 321 4.66 -2.81 -1.98
N HIS A 322 4.11 -3.59 -1.05
CA HIS A 322 3.96 -3.22 0.35
C HIS A 322 5.15 -3.69 1.18
N PHE A 323 5.78 -2.73 1.90
CA PHE A 323 6.79 -2.98 2.91
C PHE A 323 6.49 -2.14 4.14
N SER A 324 6.18 -2.78 5.25
CA SER A 324 5.73 -2.12 6.48
C SER A 324 6.83 -1.96 7.53
N HIS A 325 7.95 -2.68 7.40
CA HIS A 325 9.06 -2.63 8.35
C HIS A 325 10.42 -2.87 7.65
N PRO A 326 11.52 -2.24 8.11
CA PRO A 326 12.86 -2.42 7.51
C PRO A 326 13.35 -3.86 7.45
N ARG A 327 12.95 -4.72 8.40
CA ARG A 327 13.31 -6.13 8.45
C ARG A 327 12.79 -6.92 7.23
N GLU A 328 11.67 -6.53 6.67
CA GLU A 328 11.14 -7.14 5.43
C GLU A 328 12.09 -6.95 4.23
N LEU A 329 13.01 -5.99 4.31
CA LEU A 329 13.98 -5.63 3.28
C LEU A 329 15.39 -6.23 3.52
N GLU A 330 15.57 -7.05 4.54
CA GLU A 330 16.87 -7.61 4.92
C GLU A 330 17.20 -8.94 4.23
N PRO A 331 16.26 -9.86 4.01
CA PRO A 331 16.60 -11.17 3.47
C PRO A 331 17.21 -11.07 2.06
N PRO A 332 18.36 -11.71 1.80
CA PRO A 332 19.06 -11.65 0.49
C PRO A 332 18.19 -12.11 -0.69
N VAL A 333 17.27 -13.05 -0.45
CA VAL A 333 16.34 -13.57 -1.44
C VAL A 333 15.45 -12.47 -2.04
N LEU A 334 15.14 -11.43 -1.28
CA LEU A 334 14.38 -10.28 -1.79
C LEU A 334 15.14 -9.53 -2.88
N ALA A 335 16.45 -9.30 -2.70
CA ALA A 335 17.25 -8.57 -3.68
C ALA A 335 17.27 -9.31 -5.04
N GLU A 336 17.30 -10.62 -5.04
CA GLU A 336 17.21 -11.44 -6.25
C GLU A 336 15.82 -11.33 -6.90
N ALA A 337 14.74 -11.42 -6.12
CA ALA A 337 13.38 -11.24 -6.63
C ALA A 337 13.19 -9.85 -7.28
N VAL A 338 13.65 -8.80 -6.61
CA VAL A 338 13.61 -7.41 -7.14
C VAL A 338 14.40 -7.30 -8.44
N ARG A 339 15.60 -7.86 -8.51
CA ARG A 339 16.43 -7.86 -9.72
C ARG A 339 15.69 -8.53 -10.89
N ARG A 340 15.16 -9.74 -10.69
CA ARG A 340 14.46 -10.50 -11.73
C ARG A 340 13.22 -9.78 -12.25
N ILE A 341 12.44 -9.12 -11.38
CA ILE A 341 11.29 -8.30 -11.81
C ILE A 341 11.78 -7.12 -12.64
N ARG A 342 12.81 -6.39 -12.18
CA ARG A 342 13.33 -5.23 -12.90
C ARG A 342 13.94 -5.59 -14.27
N ASP A 343 14.54 -6.76 -14.39
CA ASP A 343 15.09 -7.27 -15.65
C ASP A 343 13.99 -7.45 -16.73
N THR A 344 12.72 -7.55 -16.36
CA THR A 344 11.59 -7.56 -17.31
C THR A 344 11.22 -6.18 -17.85
N GLY A 345 11.75 -5.11 -17.29
CA GLY A 345 11.34 -3.72 -17.55
C GLY A 345 10.23 -3.21 -16.62
N ALA A 346 9.64 -4.07 -15.81
CA ALA A 346 8.63 -3.66 -14.82
C ALA A 346 9.24 -2.79 -13.71
N VAL A 347 8.49 -1.79 -13.23
CA VAL A 347 8.90 -0.92 -12.13
C VAL A 347 8.30 -1.39 -10.80
N ILE A 348 9.01 -1.14 -9.71
CA ILE A 348 8.53 -1.45 -8.37
C ILE A 348 8.38 -0.16 -7.60
N ARG A 349 7.12 0.18 -7.24
CA ARG A 349 6.77 1.33 -6.40
C ARG A 349 6.35 0.83 -5.02
N THR A 350 6.96 1.40 -3.98
CA THR A 350 6.76 0.91 -2.61
C THR A 350 5.80 1.77 -1.83
N GLN A 351 4.99 1.16 -0.98
CA GLN A 351 4.01 1.86 -0.16
C GLN A 351 3.75 1.10 1.14
N ALA A 352 3.36 1.83 2.17
CA ALA A 352 2.88 1.25 3.43
C ALA A 352 2.00 2.27 4.18
N PRO A 353 1.10 1.82 5.06
CA PRO A 353 0.53 2.69 6.08
C PRO A 353 1.52 2.95 7.23
N LEU A 354 1.37 4.09 7.87
CA LEU A 354 1.97 4.41 9.16
C LEU A 354 1.16 3.72 10.26
N ILE A 355 1.81 2.91 11.08
CA ILE A 355 1.15 1.98 11.99
C ILE A 355 1.84 2.02 13.35
N ARG A 356 1.07 2.29 14.39
CA ARG A 356 1.56 2.30 15.78
C ARG A 356 2.23 0.97 16.12
N SER A 357 3.34 1.05 16.83
CA SER A 357 4.14 -0.10 17.33
C SER A 357 4.75 -1.00 16.23
N ILE A 358 4.69 -0.57 14.97
CA ILE A 358 5.32 -1.29 13.84
C ILE A 358 6.33 -0.38 13.14
N ASN A 359 5.91 0.82 12.74
CA ASN A 359 6.77 1.76 11.99
C ASN A 359 6.51 3.23 12.36
N ASP A 360 6.01 3.51 13.56
CA ASP A 360 5.76 4.85 14.10
C ASP A 360 7.03 5.57 14.59
N ASP A 361 8.14 5.25 13.95
CA ASP A 361 9.46 5.83 14.16
C ASP A 361 10.05 6.35 12.83
N PRO A 362 10.55 7.60 12.79
CA PRO A 362 11.18 8.16 11.59
C PRO A 362 12.33 7.33 11.03
N SER A 363 13.12 6.69 11.92
CA SER A 363 14.27 5.88 11.49
C SER A 363 13.87 4.64 10.71
N ALA A 364 12.73 4.03 11.03
CA ALA A 364 12.18 2.90 10.30
C ALA A 364 11.89 3.28 8.84
N TRP A 365 11.26 4.43 8.61
CA TRP A 365 10.98 4.95 7.26
C TRP A 365 12.24 5.33 6.49
N GLN A 366 13.20 5.99 7.15
CA GLN A 366 14.50 6.31 6.54
C GLN A 366 15.21 5.03 6.06
N GLN A 367 15.26 4.01 6.90
CA GLN A 367 15.88 2.73 6.57
C GLN A 367 15.15 2.04 5.41
N MET A 368 13.81 1.99 5.44
CA MET A 368 13.02 1.42 4.35
C MET A 368 13.29 2.14 3.03
N TRP A 369 13.16 3.46 2.97
CA TRP A 369 13.34 4.22 1.73
C TRP A 369 14.77 4.12 1.19
N ARG A 370 15.80 4.17 2.05
CA ARG A 370 17.19 3.99 1.64
C ARG A 370 17.46 2.59 1.07
N ARG A 371 16.94 1.53 1.71
CA ARG A 371 17.09 0.15 1.25
C ARG A 371 16.34 -0.07 -0.07
N GLN A 372 15.13 0.45 -0.19
CA GLN A 372 14.32 0.38 -1.40
C GLN A 372 15.04 1.03 -2.59
N VAL A 373 15.54 2.25 -2.44
CA VAL A 373 16.29 2.94 -3.49
C VAL A 373 17.58 2.18 -3.85
N ARG A 374 18.31 1.64 -2.87
CA ARG A 374 19.50 0.82 -3.12
C ARG A 374 19.21 -0.40 -3.99
N MET A 375 18.05 -1.03 -3.83
CA MET A 375 17.58 -2.14 -4.67
C MET A 375 16.96 -1.67 -6.00
N GLY A 376 16.82 -0.35 -6.22
CA GLY A 376 16.20 0.22 -7.43
C GLY A 376 14.68 0.21 -7.41
N MET A 377 14.07 0.10 -6.23
CA MET A 377 12.64 0.35 -6.02
C MET A 377 12.41 1.85 -5.79
N ILE A 378 11.19 2.31 -6.05
CA ILE A 378 10.81 3.73 -5.99
C ILE A 378 9.84 3.90 -4.81
N PRO A 379 10.25 4.57 -3.71
CA PRO A 379 9.33 4.96 -2.64
C PRO A 379 8.17 5.82 -3.19
N TYR A 380 6.92 5.49 -2.82
CA TYR A 380 5.77 6.09 -3.49
C TYR A 380 4.71 6.67 -2.57
N TYR A 381 4.27 5.93 -1.55
CA TYR A 381 3.29 6.40 -0.57
C TYR A 381 3.66 6.03 0.86
N MET A 382 3.46 6.99 1.77
CA MET A 382 3.19 6.78 3.18
C MET A 382 1.70 7.07 3.40
N PHE A 383 0.92 6.05 3.71
CA PHE A 383 -0.50 6.21 4.02
C PHE A 383 -0.72 6.42 5.51
N VAL A 384 -1.77 7.11 5.88
CA VAL A 384 -2.36 7.03 7.21
C VAL A 384 -3.14 5.71 7.27
N GLU A 385 -3.13 5.03 8.42
CA GLU A 385 -3.96 3.83 8.63
C GLU A 385 -5.43 4.14 8.48
N ARG A 386 -6.19 3.20 7.94
CA ARG A 386 -7.58 3.42 7.55
C ARG A 386 -8.54 3.25 8.72
N ASP A 387 -9.67 3.94 8.61
CA ASP A 387 -10.82 3.96 9.50
C ASP A 387 -11.63 2.64 9.49
N THR A 388 -10.95 1.50 9.67
CA THR A 388 -11.57 0.16 9.60
C THR A 388 -10.76 -0.88 10.38
N GLY A 389 -11.42 -1.98 10.75
CA GLY A 389 -10.77 -3.06 11.49
C GLY A 389 -10.27 -2.59 12.86
N PRO A 390 -9.10 -3.03 13.32
CA PRO A 390 -8.54 -2.64 14.62
C PRO A 390 -7.87 -1.25 14.56
N GLN A 391 -8.56 -0.24 14.03
CA GLN A 391 -8.06 1.11 13.82
C GLN A 391 -7.47 1.70 15.10
N ASP A 392 -8.20 1.63 16.21
CA ASP A 392 -7.76 2.23 17.48
C ASP A 392 -6.45 1.65 18.02
N TYR A 393 -6.18 0.38 17.68
CA TYR A 393 -4.92 -0.26 18.02
C TYR A 393 -3.75 0.27 17.19
N PHE A 394 -3.97 0.56 15.89
CA PHE A 394 -2.93 0.90 14.94
C PHE A 394 -2.79 2.39 14.62
N ALA A 395 -3.80 3.21 14.93
CA ALA A 395 -3.82 4.62 14.55
C ALA A 395 -2.68 5.41 15.20
N VAL A 396 -2.08 6.27 14.39
CA VAL A 396 -1.10 7.29 14.82
C VAL A 396 -1.73 8.65 14.57
N PRO A 397 -1.77 9.57 15.56
CA PRO A 397 -2.31 10.91 15.35
C PRO A 397 -1.68 11.61 14.14
N LEU A 398 -2.48 12.33 13.37
CA LEU A 398 -2.06 12.98 12.11
C LEU A 398 -0.89 13.93 12.32
N ALA A 399 -0.88 14.68 13.43
CA ALA A 399 0.21 15.57 13.80
C ALA A 399 1.52 14.79 13.98
N ARG A 400 1.48 13.68 14.74
CA ARG A 400 2.66 12.82 14.94
C ARG A 400 3.07 12.14 13.63
N GLY A 401 2.11 11.71 12.82
CA GLY A 401 2.34 11.12 11.49
C GLY A 401 3.09 12.08 10.56
N TYR A 402 2.72 13.35 10.57
CA TYR A 402 3.41 14.38 9.81
C TYR A 402 4.85 14.60 10.33
N ASP A 403 5.06 14.64 11.64
CA ASP A 403 6.40 14.79 12.21
C ASP A 403 7.31 13.61 11.82
N ILE A 404 6.81 12.38 11.92
CA ILE A 404 7.52 11.17 11.48
C ILE A 404 7.91 11.27 9.99
N PHE A 405 6.95 11.65 9.14
CA PHE A 405 7.21 11.82 7.71
C PHE A 405 8.30 12.86 7.46
N ARG A 406 8.18 14.04 8.07
CA ARG A 406 9.12 15.15 7.91
C ARG A 406 10.53 14.79 8.36
N GLU A 407 10.68 14.17 9.53
CA GLU A 407 11.97 13.73 10.06
C GLU A 407 12.59 12.63 9.17
N ALA A 408 11.79 11.65 8.73
CA ALA A 408 12.24 10.61 7.81
C ALA A 408 12.70 11.21 6.47
N TYR A 409 11.93 12.15 5.93
CA TYR A 409 12.19 12.83 4.66
C TYR A 409 13.46 13.66 4.68
N GLN A 410 13.77 14.32 5.81
CA GLN A 410 15.00 15.07 6.01
C GLN A 410 16.25 14.17 5.97
N GLY A 411 16.14 12.94 6.45
CA GLY A 411 17.24 11.99 6.57
C GLY A 411 17.58 11.19 5.31
N VAL A 412 16.98 11.47 4.14
CA VAL A 412 17.18 10.71 2.92
C VAL A 412 17.57 11.59 1.73
N SER A 413 18.18 10.99 0.70
CA SER A 413 18.58 11.67 -0.55
C SER A 413 17.37 11.96 -1.46
N GLY A 414 17.58 12.82 -2.49
CA GLY A 414 16.53 13.19 -3.44
C GLY A 414 15.83 12.02 -4.11
N LEU A 415 16.54 10.94 -4.46
CA LEU A 415 15.92 9.74 -5.07
C LEU A 415 14.97 9.00 -4.12
N ALA A 416 15.15 9.12 -2.81
CA ALA A 416 14.23 8.55 -1.84
C ALA A 416 13.10 9.53 -1.45
N ARG A 417 13.20 10.82 -1.83
CA ARG A 417 12.18 11.85 -1.60
C ARG A 417 11.08 11.87 -2.66
N THR A 418 10.69 10.71 -3.16
CA THR A 418 9.58 10.54 -4.10
C THR A 418 8.28 10.14 -3.42
N VAL A 419 8.33 9.90 -2.12
CA VAL A 419 7.17 9.53 -1.29
C VAL A 419 6.21 10.69 -1.17
N ARG A 420 4.92 10.40 -1.36
CA ARG A 420 3.79 11.29 -1.07
C ARG A 420 3.15 10.87 0.25
N GLY A 421 2.91 11.83 1.12
CA GLY A 421 2.27 11.52 2.39
C GLY A 421 2.68 12.45 3.55
N PRO A 422 2.15 12.19 4.74
CA PRO A 422 1.15 11.16 5.05
C PRO A 422 -0.15 11.40 4.30
N SER A 423 -0.77 10.36 3.75
CA SER A 423 -1.98 10.53 2.97
C SER A 423 -3.11 9.59 3.38
N MET A 424 -4.32 10.15 3.47
CA MET A 424 -5.57 9.45 3.79
C MET A 424 -6.31 9.09 2.50
N SER A 425 -6.75 7.84 2.35
CA SER A 425 -7.64 7.42 1.25
C SER A 425 -9.10 7.50 1.72
N ALA A 426 -9.58 8.71 1.98
CA ALA A 426 -10.91 9.00 2.52
C ALA A 426 -12.01 9.00 1.43
N THR A 427 -13.26 9.16 1.81
CA THR A 427 -14.43 9.14 0.90
C THR A 427 -14.31 10.12 -0.25
N PRO A 428 -14.00 11.43 -0.06
CA PRO A 428 -13.92 12.40 -1.15
C PRO A 428 -12.71 12.18 -2.08
N GLY A 429 -11.62 11.62 -1.56
CA GLY A 429 -10.38 11.49 -2.33
C GLY A 429 -9.21 11.00 -1.50
N LYS A 430 -8.04 11.20 -2.05
CA LYS A 430 -6.76 10.95 -1.38
C LYS A 430 -6.19 12.28 -0.89
N VAL A 431 -6.29 12.52 0.41
CA VAL A 431 -5.87 13.75 1.08
C VAL A 431 -4.45 13.61 1.60
N CYS A 432 -3.55 14.52 1.24
CA CYS A 432 -2.20 14.63 1.76
C CYS A 432 -2.12 15.68 2.86
N ILE A 433 -1.31 15.41 3.87
CA ILE A 433 -0.93 16.40 4.88
C ILE A 433 0.39 17.03 4.43
N ASP A 434 0.36 18.32 4.06
CA ASP A 434 1.53 19.06 3.60
C ASP A 434 2.27 19.73 4.73
N GLY A 435 1.56 20.03 5.81
CA GLY A 435 2.18 20.71 6.94
C GLY A 435 1.28 21.01 8.09
N VAL A 436 1.92 21.46 9.17
CA VAL A 436 1.30 22.12 10.32
C VAL A 436 1.93 23.51 10.42
N THR A 437 1.11 24.55 10.44
CA THR A 437 1.56 25.93 10.51
C THR A 437 0.57 26.80 11.27
N GLU A 438 0.87 28.09 11.39
CA GLU A 438 -0.03 29.11 11.95
C GLU A 438 -0.46 30.07 10.84
N VAL A 439 -1.76 30.29 10.70
CA VAL A 439 -2.37 31.22 9.75
C VAL A 439 -3.32 32.13 10.53
N ALA A 440 -3.10 33.44 10.47
CA ALA A 440 -3.88 34.44 11.20
C ALA A 440 -4.02 34.15 12.72
N GLY A 441 -2.96 33.64 13.35
CA GLY A 441 -2.96 33.29 14.78
C GLY A 441 -3.64 31.96 15.13
N ILE A 442 -4.07 31.19 14.14
CA ILE A 442 -4.71 29.89 14.34
C ILE A 442 -3.77 28.79 13.83
N LYS A 443 -3.49 27.80 14.68
CA LYS A 443 -2.72 26.62 14.28
C LYS A 443 -3.58 25.70 13.42
N VAL A 444 -3.05 25.27 12.27
CA VAL A 444 -3.80 24.53 11.26
C VAL A 444 -2.99 23.40 10.65
N PHE A 445 -3.69 22.38 10.15
CA PHE A 445 -3.16 21.48 9.13
C PHE A 445 -3.33 22.12 7.75
N VAL A 446 -2.30 22.01 6.91
CA VAL A 446 -2.35 22.33 5.49
C VAL A 446 -2.53 21.03 4.73
N LEU A 447 -3.56 20.95 3.93
CA LEU A 447 -4.01 19.74 3.25
C LEU A 447 -4.25 20.01 1.77
N HIS A 448 -4.07 18.98 0.90
CA HIS A 448 -4.56 19.02 -0.47
C HIS A 448 -5.02 17.64 -0.94
N MET A 449 -5.83 17.59 -2.00
CA MET A 449 -6.21 16.36 -2.65
C MET A 449 -5.14 15.92 -3.67
N ILE A 450 -4.52 14.75 -3.48
CA ILE A 450 -3.64 14.13 -4.50
C ILE A 450 -4.47 13.55 -5.64
N GLN A 451 -5.62 12.97 -5.33
CA GLN A 451 -6.64 12.44 -6.23
C GLN A 451 -8.00 12.68 -5.59
N ALA A 452 -9.01 12.95 -6.38
CA ALA A 452 -10.36 13.21 -5.89
C ALA A 452 -11.42 12.62 -6.82
N ARG A 453 -12.64 12.40 -6.31
CA ARG A 453 -13.81 12.04 -7.14
C ARG A 453 -14.13 13.18 -8.11
N ASP A 454 -14.05 14.41 -7.63
CA ASP A 454 -14.12 15.62 -8.43
C ASP A 454 -12.70 16.09 -8.77
N PRO A 455 -12.26 15.95 -10.03
CA PRO A 455 -10.92 16.32 -10.45
C PRO A 455 -10.57 17.80 -10.20
N SER A 456 -11.56 18.68 -10.12
CA SER A 456 -11.35 20.11 -9.87
C SER A 456 -10.77 20.42 -8.49
N LEU A 457 -10.83 19.46 -7.55
CA LEU A 457 -10.29 19.57 -6.20
C LEU A 457 -8.82 19.16 -6.10
N VAL A 458 -8.28 18.54 -7.15
CA VAL A 458 -6.91 18.04 -7.13
C VAL A 458 -5.91 19.19 -7.10
N GLY A 459 -4.96 19.14 -6.17
CA GLY A 459 -3.90 20.15 -6.03
C GLY A 459 -4.32 21.43 -5.30
N SER A 460 -5.61 21.66 -5.06
CA SER A 460 -6.08 22.84 -4.33
C SER A 460 -5.84 22.65 -2.81
N PRO A 461 -5.12 23.58 -2.15
CA PRO A 461 -4.91 23.50 -0.71
C PRO A 461 -6.18 23.88 0.05
N PHE A 462 -6.37 23.23 1.20
CA PHE A 462 -7.39 23.60 2.17
C PHE A 462 -6.86 23.43 3.59
N PHE A 463 -7.57 23.96 4.56
CA PHE A 463 -7.09 24.04 5.95
C PHE A 463 -8.08 23.34 6.88
N ALA A 464 -7.52 22.61 7.84
CA ALA A 464 -8.27 22.08 8.97
C ALA A 464 -7.71 22.63 10.28
N ARG A 465 -8.57 22.81 11.28
CA ARG A 465 -8.15 23.18 12.62
C ARG A 465 -7.18 22.12 13.15
N PHE A 466 -6.10 22.58 13.78
CA PHE A 466 -5.16 21.65 14.39
C PHE A 466 -5.78 20.98 15.60
N ASP A 467 -5.86 19.66 15.54
CA ASP A 467 -6.18 18.77 16.67
C ASP A 467 -5.04 17.76 16.83
N PRO A 468 -4.33 17.76 17.98
CA PRO A 468 -3.23 16.82 18.22
C PRO A 468 -3.69 15.35 18.35
N ALA A 469 -4.98 15.11 18.60
CA ALA A 469 -5.55 13.78 18.78
C ALA A 469 -6.17 13.20 17.49
N ALA A 470 -6.49 14.04 16.49
CA ALA A 470 -7.10 13.60 15.25
C ALA A 470 -6.26 12.52 14.56
N CYS A 471 -6.90 11.42 14.16
CA CYS A 471 -6.28 10.27 13.49
C CYS A 471 -6.77 10.10 12.05
N TRP A 472 -7.90 10.70 11.69
CA TRP A 472 -8.51 10.56 10.37
C TRP A 472 -9.15 11.87 9.88
N LEU A 473 -9.54 11.92 8.61
CA LEU A 473 -10.14 13.12 8.00
C LEU A 473 -11.44 13.54 8.69
N THR A 474 -12.24 12.60 9.17
CA THR A 474 -13.52 12.89 9.85
C THR A 474 -13.35 13.46 11.26
N ASP A 475 -12.16 13.38 11.83
CA ASP A 475 -11.83 13.99 13.13
C ASP A 475 -11.48 15.48 13.00
N LEU A 476 -11.34 15.97 11.75
CA LEU A 476 -10.89 17.33 11.46
C LEU A 476 -12.07 18.26 11.23
N GLU A 477 -11.92 19.50 11.74
CA GLU A 477 -12.85 20.58 11.50
C GLU A 477 -12.31 21.58 10.46
N PRO A 478 -13.15 22.14 9.57
CA PRO A 478 -12.74 23.19 8.66
C PRO A 478 -12.34 24.46 9.43
N VAL A 479 -11.46 25.27 8.82
CA VAL A 479 -11.07 26.58 9.33
C VAL A 479 -11.04 27.57 8.16
N PHE A 480 -11.42 28.82 8.42
CA PHE A 480 -11.59 29.89 7.42
C PHE A 480 -12.76 29.68 6.44
N ALA A 481 -13.55 28.63 6.60
CA ALA A 481 -14.78 28.34 5.87
C ALA A 481 -15.72 27.54 6.77
N ASP A 482 -17.02 27.55 6.48
CA ASP A 482 -18.03 26.80 7.27
C ASP A 482 -17.97 25.30 6.98
N ARG A 483 -17.30 24.87 5.90
CA ARG A 483 -17.19 23.50 5.45
C ARG A 483 -15.93 23.27 4.62
N PHE A 484 -15.55 22.01 4.48
CA PHE A 484 -14.49 21.62 3.56
C PHE A 484 -14.93 21.75 2.08
N PRO A 485 -13.99 21.95 1.12
CA PRO A 485 -14.34 22.15 -0.29
C PRO A 485 -15.01 20.92 -0.95
N PHE A 486 -14.97 19.76 -0.32
CA PHE A 486 -15.59 18.52 -0.79
C PHE A 486 -16.92 18.20 -0.11
N GLU A 487 -17.39 19.04 0.82
CA GLU A 487 -18.64 18.83 1.56
C GLU A 487 -19.89 19.36 0.83
N PRO A 488 -21.09 19.02 1.25
CA PRO A 488 -22.27 18.54 0.54
C PRO A 488 -22.88 19.35 -0.59
N ALA A 489 -22.46 20.51 -0.97
CA ALA A 489 -23.03 21.14 -2.17
C ALA A 489 -22.89 20.28 -3.45
N ARG A 490 -22.09 19.21 -3.42
CA ARG A 490 -21.83 18.28 -4.54
C ARG A 490 -22.22 16.83 -4.25
N TYR A 491 -22.53 16.49 -2.99
CA TYR A 491 -23.01 15.17 -2.59
C TYR A 491 -24.53 15.11 -2.41
N GLU A 492 -25.23 16.23 -2.56
CA GLU A 492 -26.71 16.29 -2.58
C GLU A 492 -27.33 15.45 -3.71
N ALA A 493 -26.51 14.97 -4.65
CA ALA A 493 -26.95 14.04 -5.71
C ALA A 493 -26.77 12.55 -5.35
N VAL A 494 -26.33 12.21 -4.13
CA VAL A 494 -26.47 10.83 -3.62
C VAL A 494 -27.94 10.68 -3.22
N PRO A 495 -28.69 9.74 -3.81
CA PRO A 495 -30.10 9.56 -3.46
C PRO A 495 -30.27 9.41 -1.94
N ASP A 496 -31.35 9.98 -1.38
CA ASP A 496 -31.78 9.85 0.02
C ASP A 496 -31.95 8.38 0.50
N GLU A 497 -31.70 7.42 -0.37
CA GLU A 497 -31.83 5.97 -0.15
C GLU A 497 -30.59 5.32 0.50
N LEU A 498 -29.53 6.09 0.84
CA LEU A 498 -28.35 5.56 1.54
C LEU A 498 -28.17 6.21 2.92
N PRO A 499 -29.02 5.89 3.92
CA PRO A 499 -28.79 6.30 5.30
C PRO A 499 -27.54 5.60 5.83
N GLY A 500 -26.61 6.34 6.41
CA GLY A 500 -25.45 5.80 7.13
C GLY A 500 -24.08 5.98 6.47
N LEU A 501 -23.95 6.77 5.41
CA LEU A 501 -22.64 7.06 4.76
C LEU A 501 -21.82 8.18 5.42
N TRP A 502 -22.46 8.93 6.30
CA TRP A 502 -21.81 9.93 7.15
C TRP A 502 -22.14 9.60 8.60
N PRO A 503 -21.19 9.61 9.54
CA PRO A 503 -21.55 9.48 10.95
C PRO A 503 -22.49 10.66 11.28
N SER A 504 -23.74 10.35 11.63
CA SER A 504 -24.60 11.25 12.36
C SER A 504 -23.87 11.72 13.60
N GLU A 505 -24.13 12.96 14.02
CA GLU A 505 -23.54 13.59 15.20
C GLU A 505 -23.39 12.64 16.37
N PRO A 506 -22.35 12.79 17.23
CA PRO A 506 -22.13 11.90 18.37
C PRO A 506 -23.31 12.03 19.35
N GLY A 507 -24.29 11.14 19.26
CA GLY A 507 -25.42 11.23 20.18
C GLY A 507 -26.57 10.24 20.03
N GLU A 508 -26.75 9.51 18.93
CA GLU A 508 -27.83 8.51 18.91
C GLU A 508 -27.45 7.23 18.16
N PRO A 509 -27.71 6.02 18.73
CA PRO A 509 -27.55 4.77 18.01
C PRO A 509 -28.76 4.59 17.07
N GLY A 510 -28.56 4.92 15.79
CA GLY A 510 -29.57 4.69 14.75
C GLY A 510 -29.66 3.19 14.41
N GLU A 511 -30.84 2.63 14.50
CA GLU A 511 -31.18 1.28 14.03
C GLU A 511 -30.89 1.15 12.53
N LEU A 512 -29.98 0.25 12.18
CA LEU A 512 -29.71 -0.18 10.81
C LEU A 512 -30.91 -1.00 10.29
N MET A 513 -31.79 -0.38 9.51
CA MET A 513 -32.71 -1.14 8.68
C MET A 513 -32.01 -1.63 7.42
N VAL A 514 -31.84 -2.92 7.30
CA VAL A 514 -31.42 -3.62 6.08
C VAL A 514 -32.64 -3.75 5.18
N PRO A 515 -32.66 -3.25 3.93
CA PRO A 515 -33.69 -3.66 2.99
C PRO A 515 -33.39 -5.08 2.53
N ALA A 516 -34.38 -5.98 2.71
CA ALA A 516 -34.43 -7.26 2.06
C ALA A 516 -34.60 -7.07 0.55
N ILE A 517 -33.63 -7.58 -0.23
CA ILE A 517 -33.84 -8.26 -1.52
C ILE A 517 -32.61 -9.16 -1.76
#